data_2f8c5ae01c895f1257ed7d249d61fc7b
#
_entry.id   2f8c5ae01c895f1257ed7d249d61fc7b
#
_cell.length_a   1.000
_cell.length_b   1.000
_cell.length_c   1.000
_cell.angle_alpha   90.00
_cell.angle_beta   90.00
_cell.angle_gamma   90.00
#
_symmetry.space_group_name_H-M   'P 1'
#
loop_
_entity.id
_entity.type
_entity.pdbx_description
1 polymer ?
#
loop_
_entity_poly.entity_id
_entity_poly.type
_entity_poly.pdbx_seq_one_letter_code
_entity_poly.pdbx_strand_id
1 'polypeptide(L)'
;MALKLKLLPGIFAVCRLAPGEAVPEWSTAGPLTSITRTAEELSIVCLEAQVPASVLSEKGWRCLKIQGPLPFELTGVLASLVTPLAQAGISLFAFSTYDTDYVLVKEATLAPAVQALSRAGHTVETKAC
;
A
#
# COMPACT_ATOMS: atom_id res chain seq x y z
N MET A 1 19.19 -7.44 -0.07
CA MET A 1 18.44 -7.08 1.14
C MET A 1 17.25 -8.01 1.25
N ALA A 2 17.11 -8.69 2.35
CA ALA A 2 16.00 -9.64 2.59
C ALA A 2 15.07 -9.02 3.62
N LEU A 3 13.84 -8.76 3.22
CA LEU A 3 12.83 -8.12 4.07
C LEU A 3 11.71 -9.10 4.37
N LYS A 4 11.01 -8.85 5.45
CA LYS A 4 9.79 -9.59 5.81
C LYS A 4 8.60 -8.67 5.60
N LEU A 5 7.64 -9.13 4.81
CA LEU A 5 6.42 -8.38 4.52
C LEU A 5 5.21 -9.14 5.05
N LYS A 6 4.18 -8.40 5.41
CA LYS A 6 2.92 -8.95 5.87
C LYS A 6 1.79 -8.42 5.01
N LEU A 7 0.94 -9.32 4.52
CA LEU A 7 -0.28 -8.92 3.83
C LEU A 7 -1.30 -8.44 4.85
N LEU A 8 -1.74 -7.20 4.72
CA LEU A 8 -2.79 -6.66 5.59
C LEU A 8 -4.14 -7.21 5.17
N PRO A 9 -5.08 -7.39 6.12
CA PRO A 9 -6.43 -7.85 5.79
C PRO A 9 -7.20 -6.79 5.01
N GLY A 10 -8.03 -7.25 4.09
CA GLY A 10 -8.95 -6.39 3.34
C GLY A 10 -8.42 -5.93 2.00
N ILE A 11 -9.31 -5.27 1.28
CA ILE A 11 -9.04 -4.66 -0.01
C ILE A 11 -9.09 -3.15 0.18
N PHE A 12 -8.16 -2.44 -0.44
CA PHE A 12 -7.98 -1.00 -0.26
C PHE A 12 -8.33 -0.23 -1.53
N ALA A 13 -8.67 1.03 -1.35
CA ALA A 13 -8.91 1.98 -2.43
C ALA A 13 -8.03 3.20 -2.24
N VAL A 14 -7.62 3.78 -3.36
CA VAL A 14 -6.92 5.07 -3.40
C VAL A 14 -7.94 6.10 -3.88
N CYS A 15 -8.29 7.03 -3.00
CA CYS A 15 -9.36 7.99 -3.22
C CYS A 15 -8.82 9.39 -3.47
N ARG A 16 -9.55 10.15 -4.31
CA ARG A 16 -9.21 11.54 -4.56
C ARG A 16 -10.40 12.42 -4.20
N LEU A 17 -10.15 13.40 -3.32
CA LEU A 17 -11.12 14.42 -2.92
C LEU A 17 -10.53 15.81 -3.21
N ALA A 18 -11.40 16.83 -3.16
CA ALA A 18 -10.95 18.21 -3.34
C ALA A 18 -9.98 18.63 -2.23
N PRO A 19 -8.98 19.48 -2.54
CA PRO A 19 -7.90 19.76 -1.59
C PRO A 19 -8.35 20.41 -0.28
N GLY A 20 -9.46 21.13 -0.30
CA GLY A 20 -9.97 21.81 0.89
C GLY A 20 -10.94 20.99 1.74
N GLU A 21 -11.28 19.78 1.34
CA GLU A 21 -12.25 18.99 2.08
C GLU A 21 -11.69 18.49 3.41
N ALA A 22 -12.57 18.37 4.40
CA ALA A 22 -12.22 17.71 5.66
C ALA A 22 -12.02 16.22 5.43
N VAL A 23 -11.16 15.61 6.25
CA VAL A 23 -10.93 14.17 6.20
C VAL A 23 -12.23 13.46 6.59
N PRO A 24 -12.81 12.63 5.69
CA PRO A 24 -14.08 11.97 5.99
C PRO A 24 -13.94 10.90 7.07
N GLU A 25 -14.97 10.76 7.90
CA GLU A 25 -14.97 9.73 8.94
C GLU A 25 -14.90 8.32 8.37
N TRP A 26 -15.51 8.09 7.20
CA TRP A 26 -15.49 6.76 6.58
C TRP A 26 -14.09 6.30 6.21
N SER A 27 -13.11 7.20 6.13
CA SER A 27 -11.75 6.85 5.76
C SER A 27 -10.89 6.34 6.93
N THR A 28 -11.35 6.49 8.17
CA THR A 28 -10.47 6.33 9.35
C THR A 28 -10.55 4.95 10.01
N ALA A 29 -11.43 4.07 9.58
CA ALA A 29 -11.52 2.73 10.15
C ALA A 29 -10.65 1.73 9.38
N GLY A 30 -10.30 0.62 10.05
CA GLY A 30 -9.55 -0.46 9.45
C GLY A 30 -8.08 -0.46 9.84
N PRO A 31 -7.30 -1.38 9.25
CA PRO A 31 -5.91 -1.59 9.67
C PRO A 31 -4.96 -0.49 9.18
N LEU A 32 -5.38 0.31 8.19
CA LEU A 32 -4.52 1.33 7.60
C LEU A 32 -5.36 2.43 6.98
N THR A 33 -4.98 3.66 7.27
CA THR A 33 -5.45 4.85 6.56
C THR A 33 -4.24 5.73 6.29
N SER A 34 -4.04 6.12 5.04
CA SER A 34 -2.97 7.06 4.67
C SER A 34 -3.59 8.29 4.03
N ILE A 35 -3.21 9.46 4.50
CA ILE A 35 -3.81 10.72 4.07
C ILE A 35 -2.71 11.67 3.63
N THR A 36 -2.84 12.18 2.41
CA THR A 36 -1.91 13.18 1.88
C THR A 36 -2.72 14.35 1.34
N ARG A 37 -2.48 15.53 1.89
CA ARG A 37 -3.11 16.76 1.41
C ARG A 37 -2.07 17.62 0.71
N THR A 38 -2.38 18.02 -0.51
CA THR A 38 -1.59 18.99 -1.27
C THR A 38 -2.47 20.17 -1.66
N ALA A 39 -1.90 21.14 -2.35
CA ALA A 39 -2.68 22.26 -2.88
C ALA A 39 -3.68 21.78 -3.97
N GLU A 40 -3.42 20.63 -4.59
CA GLU A 40 -4.23 20.13 -5.71
C GLU A 40 -5.23 19.06 -5.33
N GLU A 41 -5.00 18.34 -4.23
CA GLU A 41 -5.85 17.20 -3.89
C GLU A 41 -5.77 16.80 -2.42
N LEU A 42 -6.79 16.08 -1.98
CA LEU A 42 -6.75 15.28 -0.77
C LEU A 42 -6.78 13.82 -1.21
N SER A 43 -5.68 13.10 -1.02
CA SER A 43 -5.53 11.70 -1.40
C SER A 43 -5.63 10.81 -0.16
N ILE A 44 -6.46 9.76 -0.24
CA ILE A 44 -6.70 8.88 0.90
C ILE A 44 -6.60 7.43 0.46
N VAL A 45 -5.80 6.65 1.18
CA VAL A 45 -5.77 5.19 1.06
C VAL A 45 -6.53 4.63 2.27
N CYS A 46 -7.57 3.84 2.01
CA CYS A 46 -8.36 3.24 3.07
C CYS A 46 -9.05 1.97 2.55
N LEU A 47 -9.74 1.26 3.44
CA LEU A 47 -10.50 0.08 3.04
C LEU A 47 -11.56 0.44 2.00
N GLU A 48 -11.60 -0.31 0.91
CA GLU A 48 -12.51 -0.10 -0.21
C GLU A 48 -13.98 -0.13 0.23
N ALA A 49 -14.32 -1.04 1.13
CA ALA A 49 -15.69 -1.24 1.57
C ALA A 49 -16.33 0.00 2.22
N GLN A 50 -15.50 0.94 2.66
CA GLN A 50 -15.97 2.15 3.35
C GLN A 50 -16.15 3.33 2.42
N VAL A 51 -15.65 3.24 1.19
CA VAL A 51 -15.66 4.36 0.25
C VAL A 51 -17.05 4.51 -0.38
N PRO A 52 -17.69 5.68 -0.23
CA PRO A 52 -18.96 5.94 -0.91
C PRO A 52 -18.82 5.86 -2.43
N ALA A 53 -19.89 5.41 -3.11
CA ALA A 53 -19.89 5.24 -4.55
C ALA A 53 -19.64 6.54 -5.31
N SER A 54 -19.93 7.70 -4.70
CA SER A 54 -19.74 9.01 -5.32
C SER A 54 -18.29 9.50 -5.32
N VAL A 55 -17.41 8.83 -4.58
CA VAL A 55 -16.01 9.26 -4.45
C VAL A 55 -15.18 8.67 -5.58
N LEU A 56 -14.40 9.52 -6.24
CA LEU A 56 -13.45 9.08 -7.27
C LEU A 56 -12.37 8.23 -6.61
N SER A 57 -12.23 6.99 -7.06
CA SER A 57 -11.26 6.08 -6.45
C SER A 57 -10.76 5.03 -7.43
N GLU A 58 -9.54 4.57 -7.18
CA GLU A 58 -8.95 3.37 -7.78
C GLU A 58 -9.07 2.26 -6.75
N LYS A 59 -9.77 1.19 -7.09
CA LYS A 59 -10.14 0.11 -6.17
C LYS A 59 -9.34 -1.16 -6.43
N GLY A 60 -9.53 -2.15 -5.56
CA GLY A 60 -9.00 -3.50 -5.78
C GLY A 60 -7.53 -3.66 -5.37
N TRP A 61 -7.05 -2.90 -4.42
CA TRP A 61 -5.67 -2.97 -3.96
C TRP A 61 -5.51 -3.87 -2.74
N ARG A 62 -4.44 -4.65 -2.73
CA ARG A 62 -3.99 -5.40 -1.56
C ARG A 62 -2.72 -4.74 -1.03
N CYS A 63 -2.58 -4.68 0.28
CA CYS A 63 -1.49 -3.95 0.92
C CYS A 63 -0.47 -4.90 1.56
N LEU A 64 0.79 -4.71 1.22
CA LEU A 64 1.93 -5.40 1.83
C LEU A 64 2.68 -4.39 2.70
N LYS A 65 2.80 -4.72 3.98
CA LYS A 65 3.53 -3.90 4.95
C LYS A 65 4.89 -4.54 5.20
N ILE A 66 5.95 -3.76 5.15
CA ILE A 66 7.27 -4.21 5.56
C ILE A 66 7.30 -4.26 7.09
N GLN A 67 7.71 -5.39 7.66
CA GLN A 67 7.84 -5.51 9.10
C GLN A 67 9.00 -4.64 9.58
N GLY A 68 8.67 -3.70 10.44
CA GLY A 68 9.59 -2.75 10.99
C GLY A 68 9.71 -2.84 12.51
N PRO A 69 10.19 -1.77 13.14
CA PRO A 69 10.54 -0.50 12.52
C PRO A 69 11.85 -0.57 11.73
N LEU A 70 11.94 0.25 10.67
CA LEU A 70 13.16 0.35 9.86
C LEU A 70 13.94 1.59 10.29
N PRO A 71 15.29 1.54 10.33
CA PRO A 71 16.08 2.74 10.53
C PRO A 71 15.78 3.77 9.44
N PHE A 72 15.60 5.03 9.84
CA PHE A 72 15.25 6.11 8.91
C PHE A 72 16.32 6.32 7.84
N GLU A 73 17.58 6.12 8.21
CA GLU A 73 18.71 6.28 7.29
C GLU A 73 18.94 5.06 6.38
N LEU A 74 18.19 3.99 6.54
CA LEU A 74 18.36 2.80 5.71
C LEU A 74 17.98 3.10 4.26
N THR A 75 18.89 2.84 3.34
CA THR A 75 18.67 3.10 1.91
C THR A 75 18.35 1.81 1.16
N GLY A 76 17.70 1.97 0.00
CA GLY A 76 17.45 0.86 -0.90
C GLY A 76 16.29 -0.06 -0.51
N VAL A 77 15.60 0.21 0.59
CA VAL A 77 14.47 -0.62 1.04
C VAL A 77 13.38 -0.66 -0.03
N LEU A 78 12.89 0.50 -0.41
CA LEU A 78 11.80 0.59 -1.38
C LEU A 78 12.24 0.07 -2.75
N ALA A 79 13.46 0.38 -3.16
CA ALA A 79 14.02 -0.12 -4.43
C ALA A 79 14.07 -1.64 -4.46
N SER A 80 14.41 -2.29 -3.35
CA SER A 80 14.50 -3.75 -3.29
C SER A 80 13.14 -4.43 -3.48
N LEU A 81 12.04 -3.71 -3.26
CA LEU A 81 10.67 -4.19 -3.48
C LEU A 81 10.17 -3.78 -4.86
N VAL A 82 10.36 -2.52 -5.22
CA VAL A 82 9.81 -1.96 -6.46
C VAL A 82 10.49 -2.57 -7.69
N THR A 83 11.79 -2.80 -7.64
CA THR A 83 12.54 -3.33 -8.79
C THR A 83 12.03 -4.72 -9.23
N PRO A 84 11.92 -5.73 -8.34
CA PRO A 84 11.39 -7.02 -8.78
C PRO A 84 9.94 -6.93 -9.26
N LEU A 85 9.12 -6.08 -8.66
CA LEU A 85 7.74 -5.90 -9.11
C LEU A 85 7.67 -5.26 -10.50
N ALA A 86 8.48 -4.23 -10.73
CA ALA A 86 8.55 -3.59 -12.03
C ALA A 86 9.04 -4.54 -13.12
N GLN A 87 10.06 -5.35 -12.81
CA GLN A 87 10.56 -6.36 -13.75
C GLN A 87 9.53 -7.42 -14.08
N ALA A 88 8.62 -7.69 -13.16
CA ALA A 88 7.51 -8.62 -13.39
C ALA A 88 6.30 -7.96 -14.08
N GLY A 89 6.38 -6.67 -14.41
CA GLY A 89 5.31 -5.93 -15.07
C GLY A 89 4.13 -5.61 -14.16
N ILE A 90 4.35 -5.54 -12.86
CA ILE A 90 3.29 -5.33 -11.87
C ILE A 90 3.21 -3.86 -11.48
N SER A 91 2.02 -3.28 -11.68
CA SER A 91 1.70 -1.93 -11.23
C SER A 91 1.61 -1.89 -9.72
N LEU A 92 2.10 -0.81 -9.12
CA LEU A 92 2.07 -0.66 -7.66
C LEU A 92 1.81 0.78 -7.24
N PHE A 93 1.39 0.92 -5.99
CA PHE A 93 1.27 2.20 -5.30
C PHE A 93 2.03 2.06 -3.99
N ALA A 94 3.00 2.92 -3.74
CA ALA A 94 3.85 2.80 -2.56
C ALA A 94 3.85 4.08 -1.75
N PHE A 95 3.96 3.94 -0.43
CA PHE A 95 4.15 5.09 0.45
C PHE A 95 4.91 4.66 1.70
N SER A 96 5.44 5.65 2.39
CA SER A 96 6.23 5.44 3.60
C SER A 96 5.60 6.15 4.77
N THR A 97 5.80 5.57 5.96
CA THR A 97 5.48 6.20 7.23
C THR A 97 6.77 6.39 8.03
N TYR A 98 6.64 6.88 9.25
CA TYR A 98 7.83 7.03 10.11
C TYR A 98 8.52 5.68 10.37
N ASP A 99 7.72 4.63 10.58
CA ASP A 99 8.26 3.33 10.99
C ASP A 99 8.69 2.46 9.82
N THR A 100 7.98 2.51 8.69
CA THR A 100 8.19 1.53 7.63
C THR A 100 7.57 1.97 6.30
N ASP A 101 7.63 1.07 5.32
CA ASP A 101 7.09 1.28 3.98
C ASP A 101 5.94 0.32 3.71
N TYR A 102 5.06 0.74 2.81
CA TYR A 102 3.89 -0.02 2.36
C TYR A 102 3.87 -0.06 0.85
N VAL A 103 3.50 -1.22 0.30
CA VAL A 103 3.34 -1.39 -1.15
C VAL A 103 1.97 -2.00 -1.40
N LEU A 104 1.20 -1.34 -2.26
CA LEU A 104 -0.09 -1.85 -2.70
C LEU A 104 0.04 -2.38 -4.13
N VAL A 105 -0.54 -3.55 -4.36
CA VAL A 105 -0.64 -4.15 -5.69
C VAL A 105 -2.09 -4.54 -5.92
N LYS A 106 -2.53 -4.57 -7.18
CA LYS A 106 -3.89 -4.99 -7.49
C LYS A 106 -4.12 -6.43 -7.06
N GLU A 107 -5.31 -6.73 -6.58
CA GLU A 107 -5.64 -8.09 -6.13
C GLU A 107 -5.41 -9.13 -7.22
N ALA A 108 -5.72 -8.79 -8.47
CA ALA A 108 -5.51 -9.68 -9.61
C ALA A 108 -4.03 -10.06 -9.82
N THR A 109 -3.10 -9.25 -9.35
CA THR A 109 -1.67 -9.48 -9.50
C THR A 109 -0.98 -9.84 -8.18
N LEU A 110 -1.74 -10.10 -7.13
CA LEU A 110 -1.15 -10.40 -5.82
C LEU A 110 -0.26 -11.65 -5.86
N ALA A 111 -0.75 -12.73 -6.45
CA ALA A 111 0.02 -13.98 -6.50
C ALA A 111 1.36 -13.80 -7.26
N PRO A 112 1.39 -13.23 -8.48
CA PRO A 112 2.66 -12.99 -9.15
C PRO A 112 3.54 -11.97 -8.40
N ALA A 113 2.95 -11.01 -7.69
CA ALA A 113 3.72 -10.07 -6.86
C ALA A 113 4.44 -10.79 -5.73
N VAL A 114 3.75 -11.67 -5.01
CA VAL A 114 4.35 -12.47 -3.93
C VAL A 114 5.47 -13.34 -4.49
N GLN A 115 5.28 -13.96 -5.65
CA GLN A 115 6.32 -14.77 -6.29
C GLN A 115 7.55 -13.93 -6.65
N ALA A 116 7.35 -12.75 -7.24
CA ALA A 116 8.46 -11.88 -7.62
C ALA A 116 9.27 -11.44 -6.40
N LEU A 117 8.60 -11.08 -5.32
CA LEU A 117 9.26 -10.68 -4.08
C LEU A 117 10.01 -11.86 -3.44
N SER A 118 9.40 -13.04 -3.44
CA SER A 118 10.05 -14.25 -2.89
C SER A 118 11.30 -14.62 -3.67
N ARG A 119 11.27 -14.54 -5.00
CA ARG A 119 12.45 -14.81 -5.85
C ARG A 119 13.57 -13.79 -5.59
N ALA A 120 13.21 -12.57 -5.21
CA ALA A 120 14.18 -11.54 -4.88
C ALA A 120 14.76 -11.71 -3.47
N GLY A 121 14.35 -12.71 -2.72
CA GLY A 121 14.88 -13.01 -1.40
C GLY A 121 14.06 -12.51 -0.23
N HIS A 122 12.89 -11.90 -0.50
CA HIS A 122 12.00 -11.44 0.57
C HIS A 122 11.06 -12.54 1.03
N THR A 123 10.57 -12.42 2.25
CA THR A 123 9.56 -13.32 2.81
C THR A 123 8.24 -12.58 2.91
N VAL A 124 7.18 -13.17 2.36
CA VAL A 124 5.84 -12.56 2.39
C VAL A 124 4.91 -13.46 3.18
N GLU A 125 4.40 -12.94 4.30
CA GLU A 125 3.40 -13.63 5.11
C GLU A 125 2.01 -13.25 4.57
N THR A 126 1.31 -14.24 4.02
CA THR A 126 0.02 -14.02 3.38
C THR A 126 -1.17 -14.45 4.23
N LYS A 127 -0.94 -15.04 5.39
CA LYS A 127 -2.03 -15.40 6.28
C LYS A 127 -2.59 -14.16 6.95
N ALA A 128 -3.82 -13.82 6.61
CA ALA A 128 -4.58 -12.83 7.35
C ALA A 128 -5.09 -13.49 8.63
N CYS A 129 -4.68 -12.97 9.76
CA CYS A 129 -5.21 -13.41 11.04
C CYS A 129 -6.39 -12.56 11.42
#